data_fae1414abd99c91be972709dbd062903
#
_entry.id   fae1414abd99c91be972709dbd062903
#
_cell.length_a   1.000
_cell.length_b   1.000
_cell.length_c   1.000
_cell.angle_alpha   90.00
_cell.angle_beta   90.00
_cell.angle_gamma   90.00
#
_symmetry.space_group_name_H-M   'P 1'
#
loop_
_entity.id
_entity.type
_entity.pdbx_description
1 polymer ?
#
loop_
_entity_poly.entity_id
_entity_poly.type
_entity_poly.pdbx_seq_one_letter_code
_entity_poly.pdbx_strand_id
1 'polypeptide(L)'
;VHVVLDAKRGDIGRTSDAYSRAAFGPFAADTVTVAPYMGRDSVEPFLSTEGKGVFLLLRTSNPGAKDFQDLVIDGKPLYLHVAETALSWKGADQMGFVVGATAPEELERIAGWFSGRPFASPFLIPGVSVPGVKGGQGGGIDEVVRRLRAGGQDPWGHLVNASSGLNFAWERTGNRATWA
;
A
#
# COMPACT_ATOMS: atom_id res chain seq x y z
N VAL A 1 -8.31 -13.65 10.86
CA VAL A 1 -7.49 -12.43 10.83
C VAL A 1 -6.80 -12.37 9.49
N HIS A 2 -6.90 -11.25 8.78
CA HIS A 2 -6.22 -11.05 7.51
C HIS A 2 -4.74 -10.67 7.75
N VAL A 3 -3.81 -11.42 7.17
CA VAL A 3 -2.37 -11.23 7.35
C VAL A 3 -1.76 -10.58 6.12
N VAL A 4 -1.20 -9.39 6.28
CA VAL A 4 -0.45 -8.67 5.24
C VAL A 4 1.04 -8.83 5.49
N LEU A 5 1.76 -9.50 4.59
CA LEU A 5 3.21 -9.56 4.60
C LEU A 5 3.79 -8.31 3.91
N ASP A 6 4.19 -7.32 4.71
CA ASP A 6 4.77 -6.08 4.19
C ASP A 6 6.26 -6.25 3.83
N ALA A 7 6.52 -7.01 2.78
CA ALA A 7 7.87 -7.41 2.35
C ALA A 7 8.39 -6.61 1.15
N LYS A 8 7.52 -5.87 0.45
CA LYS A 8 7.83 -5.04 -0.73
C LYS A 8 8.70 -5.77 -1.76
N ARG A 9 8.27 -7.01 -2.10
CA ARG A 9 9.02 -7.88 -3.02
C ARG A 9 9.08 -7.28 -4.42
N GLY A 10 10.20 -7.55 -5.10
CA GLY A 10 10.41 -7.17 -6.48
C GLY A 10 11.61 -7.96 -6.99
N ASP A 11 11.35 -8.91 -7.89
CA ASP A 11 12.34 -9.73 -8.57
C ASP A 11 11.68 -10.33 -9.80
N ILE A 12 12.41 -11.07 -10.61
CA ILE A 12 11.94 -11.66 -11.87
C ILE A 12 12.03 -13.18 -11.87
N GLY A 13 11.26 -13.80 -12.77
CA GLY A 13 11.35 -15.24 -13.07
C GLY A 13 11.28 -16.12 -11.83
N ARG A 14 12.18 -17.09 -11.74
CA ARG A 14 12.19 -18.09 -10.65
C ARG A 14 12.30 -17.50 -9.25
N THR A 15 12.96 -16.35 -9.10
CA THR A 15 13.08 -15.67 -7.80
C THR A 15 11.74 -15.10 -7.36
N SER A 16 11.01 -14.44 -8.27
CA SER A 16 9.68 -13.93 -7.97
C SER A 16 8.70 -15.08 -7.64
N ASP A 17 8.75 -16.19 -8.39
CA ASP A 17 8.01 -17.42 -8.05
C ASP A 17 8.32 -17.94 -6.64
N ALA A 18 9.60 -17.96 -6.28
CA ALA A 18 10.03 -18.43 -4.96
C ALA A 18 9.52 -17.50 -3.84
N TYR A 19 9.54 -16.19 -4.06
CA TYR A 19 9.00 -15.21 -3.12
C TYR A 19 7.49 -15.35 -2.95
N SER A 20 6.74 -15.57 -4.03
CA SER A 20 5.30 -15.82 -3.97
C SER A 20 5.00 -17.07 -3.15
N ARG A 21 5.66 -18.20 -3.44
CA ARG A 21 5.50 -19.43 -2.66
C ARG A 21 5.87 -19.26 -1.19
N ALA A 22 6.93 -18.51 -0.88
CA ALA A 22 7.33 -18.24 0.50
C ALA A 22 6.27 -17.39 1.23
N ALA A 23 5.76 -16.34 0.59
CA ALA A 23 4.75 -15.46 1.17
C ALA A 23 3.47 -16.20 1.52
N PHE A 24 2.94 -16.97 0.60
CA PHE A 24 1.63 -17.61 0.75
C PHE A 24 1.69 -19.01 1.39
N GLY A 25 2.85 -19.68 1.37
CA GLY A 25 3.08 -20.94 2.04
C GLY A 25 3.64 -20.75 3.46
N PRO A 26 4.98 -20.80 3.67
CA PRO A 26 5.56 -20.75 5.02
C PRO A 26 5.16 -19.53 5.86
N PHE A 27 5.01 -18.35 5.26
CA PHE A 27 4.56 -17.16 5.98
C PHE A 27 3.04 -17.07 6.15
N ALA A 28 2.29 -17.94 5.47
CA ALA A 28 0.82 -18.01 5.54
C ALA A 28 0.12 -16.66 5.38
N ALA A 29 0.70 -15.75 4.58
CA ALA A 29 0.10 -14.45 4.32
C ALA A 29 -1.15 -14.58 3.45
N ASP A 30 -2.10 -13.65 3.62
CA ASP A 30 -3.25 -13.52 2.74
C ASP A 30 -2.97 -12.53 1.62
N THR A 31 -2.16 -11.50 1.91
CA THR A 31 -1.68 -10.53 0.93
C THR A 31 -0.21 -10.22 1.15
N VAL A 32 0.46 -9.73 0.12
CA VAL A 32 1.86 -9.30 0.17
C VAL A 32 2.05 -7.97 -0.54
N THR A 33 2.93 -7.10 -0.03
CA THR A 33 3.30 -5.88 -0.73
C THR A 33 4.36 -6.18 -1.79
N VAL A 34 4.18 -5.66 -3.01
CA VAL A 34 5.04 -5.90 -4.17
C VAL A 34 5.36 -4.59 -4.89
N ALA A 35 6.61 -4.46 -5.35
CA ALA A 35 7.06 -3.31 -6.13
C ALA A 35 6.76 -3.51 -7.62
N PRO A 36 6.14 -2.54 -8.33
CA PRO A 36 5.80 -2.67 -9.75
C PRO A 36 6.94 -2.34 -10.70
N TYR A 37 8.05 -1.80 -10.21
CA TYR A 37 9.07 -1.15 -11.03
C TYR A 37 9.68 -2.06 -12.12
N MET A 38 9.74 -3.38 -11.88
CA MET A 38 10.22 -4.35 -12.86
C MET A 38 9.13 -4.88 -13.82
N GLY A 39 7.90 -4.39 -13.73
CA GLY A 39 6.83 -4.73 -14.66
C GLY A 39 6.01 -5.96 -14.28
N ARG A 40 5.16 -6.39 -15.24
CA ARG A 40 4.13 -7.41 -15.02
C ARG A 40 4.69 -8.76 -14.58
N ASP A 41 5.72 -9.24 -15.22
CA ASP A 41 6.33 -10.55 -14.97
C ASP A 41 6.93 -10.68 -13.56
N SER A 42 7.25 -9.55 -12.93
CA SER A 42 7.66 -9.47 -11.52
C SER A 42 6.48 -9.65 -10.55
N VAL A 43 5.28 -9.22 -10.92
CA VAL A 43 4.08 -9.21 -10.07
C VAL A 43 3.18 -10.43 -10.31
N GLU A 44 3.10 -10.90 -11.54
CA GLU A 44 2.22 -12.00 -11.98
C GLU A 44 2.32 -13.28 -11.13
N PRO A 45 3.50 -13.73 -10.64
CA PRO A 45 3.59 -14.90 -9.76
C PRO A 45 2.77 -14.78 -8.47
N PHE A 46 2.63 -13.56 -7.94
CA PHE A 46 1.83 -13.31 -6.74
C PHE A 46 0.33 -13.27 -7.02
N LEU A 47 -0.08 -12.90 -8.24
CA LEU A 47 -1.48 -12.87 -8.68
C LEU A 47 -1.99 -14.23 -9.15
N SER A 48 -1.10 -15.23 -9.24
CA SER A 48 -1.45 -16.57 -9.73
C SER A 48 -1.98 -17.50 -8.64
N THR A 49 -1.95 -17.09 -7.38
CA THR A 49 -2.42 -17.91 -6.24
C THR A 49 -3.85 -17.53 -5.90
N GLU A 50 -4.78 -18.47 -6.10
CA GLU A 50 -6.21 -18.26 -5.82
C GLU A 50 -6.44 -17.91 -4.34
N GLY A 51 -7.35 -16.96 -4.09
CA GLY A 51 -7.70 -16.50 -2.74
C GLY A 51 -6.62 -15.69 -2.02
N LYS A 52 -5.55 -15.34 -2.72
CA LYS A 52 -4.48 -14.47 -2.24
C LYS A 52 -4.46 -13.15 -3.00
N GLY A 53 -3.84 -12.13 -2.43
CA GLY A 53 -3.81 -10.80 -3.03
C GLY A 53 -2.47 -10.09 -2.92
N VAL A 54 -2.38 -8.98 -3.61
CA VAL A 54 -1.20 -8.09 -3.62
C VAL A 54 -1.61 -6.70 -3.22
N PHE A 55 -0.76 -6.02 -2.44
CA PHE A 55 -0.74 -4.56 -2.38
C PHE A 55 0.43 -4.04 -3.21
N LEU A 56 0.13 -3.51 -4.39
CA LEU A 56 1.14 -2.96 -5.28
C LEU A 56 1.56 -1.56 -4.81
N LEU A 57 2.87 -1.29 -4.72
CA LEU A 57 3.36 0.04 -4.36
C LEU A 57 2.93 1.04 -5.43
N LEU A 58 2.18 2.08 -5.03
CA LEU A 58 1.71 3.10 -5.95
C LEU A 58 2.33 4.46 -5.63
N ARG A 59 1.88 5.09 -4.55
CA ARG A 59 2.46 6.34 -4.04
C ARG A 59 2.83 6.15 -2.58
N THR A 60 4.13 5.97 -2.30
CA THR A 60 4.64 5.64 -0.97
C THR A 60 4.77 6.87 -0.07
N SER A 61 4.90 6.66 1.25
CA SER A 61 4.87 7.74 2.23
C SER A 61 6.21 8.44 2.49
N ASN A 62 7.32 7.89 1.96
CA ASN A 62 8.65 8.43 2.17
C ASN A 62 8.94 9.66 1.29
N PRO A 63 9.83 10.57 1.72
CA PRO A 63 10.18 11.76 0.93
C PRO A 63 10.69 11.46 -0.48
N GLY A 64 11.48 10.39 -0.67
CA GLY A 64 12.03 9.98 -1.96
C GLY A 64 10.99 9.49 -2.97
N ALA A 65 9.72 9.38 -2.59
CA ALA A 65 8.64 9.10 -3.55
C ALA A 65 8.59 10.14 -4.69
N LYS A 66 8.98 11.38 -4.40
CA LYS A 66 9.02 12.48 -5.37
C LYS A 66 10.06 12.31 -6.46
N ASP A 67 11.08 11.47 -6.25
CA ASP A 67 12.15 11.28 -7.22
C ASP A 67 11.64 10.60 -8.50
N PHE A 68 10.63 9.74 -8.37
CA PHE A 68 10.05 8.98 -9.49
C PHE A 68 8.53 9.03 -9.54
N GLN A 69 7.85 8.78 -8.43
CA GLN A 69 6.42 8.50 -8.43
C GLN A 69 5.58 9.71 -8.82
N ASP A 70 6.02 10.91 -8.46
CA ASP A 70 5.34 12.18 -8.75
C ASP A 70 5.75 12.77 -10.12
N LEU A 71 6.68 12.14 -10.88
CA LEU A 71 7.05 12.58 -12.23
C LEU A 71 5.82 12.61 -13.13
N VAL A 72 5.65 13.71 -13.86
CA VAL A 72 4.53 13.90 -14.77
C VAL A 72 4.93 13.48 -16.18
N ILE A 73 4.19 12.54 -16.75
CA ILE A 73 4.35 12.04 -18.12
C ILE A 73 3.01 12.26 -18.82
N ASP A 74 3.00 12.98 -19.93
CA ASP A 74 1.80 13.31 -20.71
C ASP A 74 0.65 13.88 -19.83
N GLY A 75 1.01 14.79 -18.91
CA GLY A 75 0.07 15.45 -18.02
C GLY A 75 -0.46 14.60 -16.84
N LYS A 76 0.02 13.38 -16.68
CA LYS A 76 -0.42 12.43 -15.64
C LYS A 76 0.78 11.98 -14.78
N PRO A 77 0.68 11.95 -13.43
CA PRO A 77 1.74 11.44 -12.57
C PRO A 77 2.05 9.97 -12.84
N LEU A 78 3.34 9.59 -12.70
CA LEU A 78 3.80 8.22 -12.95
C LEU A 78 3.02 7.19 -12.14
N TYR A 79 2.68 7.47 -10.88
CA TYR A 79 1.88 6.53 -10.09
C TYR A 79 0.51 6.20 -10.73
N LEU A 80 -0.14 7.13 -11.45
CA LEU A 80 -1.38 6.83 -12.16
C LEU A 80 -1.16 6.01 -13.44
N HIS A 81 -0.01 6.17 -14.12
CA HIS A 81 0.37 5.29 -15.22
C HIS A 81 0.60 3.86 -14.72
N VAL A 82 1.26 3.72 -13.56
CA VAL A 82 1.46 2.42 -12.92
C VAL A 82 0.12 1.76 -12.58
N ALA A 83 -0.81 2.51 -11.95
CA ALA A 83 -2.14 2.00 -11.61
C ALA A 83 -2.90 1.53 -12.87
N GLU A 84 -2.94 2.35 -13.91
CA GLU A 84 -3.64 2.05 -15.16
C GLU A 84 -3.07 0.80 -15.83
N THR A 85 -1.74 0.70 -15.90
CA THR A 85 -1.05 -0.46 -16.46
C THR A 85 -1.33 -1.72 -15.65
N ALA A 86 -1.21 -1.63 -14.31
CA ALA A 86 -1.43 -2.77 -13.42
C ALA A 86 -2.88 -3.30 -13.47
N LEU A 87 -3.86 -2.42 -13.60
CA LEU A 87 -5.27 -2.82 -13.74
C LEU A 87 -5.58 -3.52 -15.07
N SER A 88 -4.70 -3.47 -16.04
CA SER A 88 -4.82 -4.24 -17.29
C SER A 88 -4.26 -5.66 -17.20
N TRP A 89 -3.57 -6.01 -16.12
CA TRP A 89 -2.97 -7.33 -15.95
C TRP A 89 -4.01 -8.37 -15.54
N LYS A 90 -3.75 -9.62 -15.89
CA LYS A 90 -4.56 -10.75 -15.42
C LYS A 90 -4.43 -10.87 -13.89
N GLY A 91 -5.56 -11.00 -13.19
CA GLY A 91 -5.60 -11.05 -11.73
C GLY A 91 -5.66 -9.66 -11.08
N ALA A 92 -5.94 -8.60 -11.83
CA ALA A 92 -6.08 -7.24 -11.29
C ALA A 92 -7.18 -7.12 -10.22
N ASP A 93 -8.17 -7.99 -10.23
CA ASP A 93 -9.23 -8.11 -9.23
C ASP A 93 -8.72 -8.57 -7.85
N GLN A 94 -7.54 -9.15 -7.78
CA GLN A 94 -6.84 -9.53 -6.53
C GLN A 94 -5.87 -8.43 -6.03
N MET A 95 -5.91 -7.25 -6.63
CA MET A 95 -4.93 -6.19 -6.41
C MET A 95 -5.50 -5.03 -5.61
N GLY A 96 -4.82 -4.69 -4.52
CA GLY A 96 -4.90 -3.41 -3.85
C GLY A 96 -3.65 -2.57 -4.08
N PHE A 97 -3.62 -1.35 -3.54
CA PHE A 97 -2.52 -0.43 -3.77
C PHE A 97 -2.01 0.20 -2.47
N VAL A 98 -0.70 0.38 -2.36
CA VAL A 98 -0.11 1.14 -1.25
C VAL A 98 -0.14 2.62 -1.59
N VAL A 99 -0.86 3.40 -0.78
CA VAL A 99 -1.02 4.85 -0.94
C VAL A 99 -0.74 5.54 0.40
N GLY A 100 0.37 6.26 0.49
CA GLY A 100 0.83 6.86 1.74
C GLY A 100 -0.02 8.05 2.21
N ALA A 101 -0.23 8.16 3.53
CA ALA A 101 -0.96 9.26 4.16
C ALA A 101 -0.15 10.58 4.24
N THR A 102 1.13 10.58 3.88
CA THR A 102 2.01 11.76 3.96
C THR A 102 1.79 12.77 2.84
N ALA A 103 1.00 12.41 1.83
CA ALA A 103 0.66 13.24 0.69
C ALA A 103 -0.86 13.23 0.51
N PRO A 104 -1.60 14.00 1.32
CA PRO A 104 -3.07 13.94 1.36
C PRO A 104 -3.74 14.37 0.06
N GLU A 105 -3.17 15.28 -0.70
CA GLU A 105 -3.70 15.72 -1.99
C GLU A 105 -3.59 14.59 -3.03
N GLU A 106 -2.48 13.84 -3.03
CA GLU A 106 -2.26 12.69 -3.88
C GLU A 106 -3.18 11.52 -3.47
N LEU A 107 -3.41 11.32 -2.18
CA LEU A 107 -4.37 10.33 -1.70
C LEU A 107 -5.78 10.62 -2.23
N GLU A 108 -6.23 11.88 -2.14
CA GLU A 108 -7.54 12.31 -2.68
C GLU A 108 -7.61 12.13 -4.20
N ARG A 109 -6.55 12.53 -4.92
CA ARG A 109 -6.47 12.38 -6.39
C ARG A 109 -6.52 10.91 -6.81
N ILE A 110 -5.77 10.04 -6.12
CA ILE A 110 -5.76 8.60 -6.37
C ILE A 110 -7.14 8.02 -6.07
N ALA A 111 -7.73 8.37 -4.92
CA ALA A 111 -9.06 7.94 -4.54
C ALA A 111 -10.10 8.31 -5.61
N GLY A 112 -10.07 9.57 -6.10
CA GLY A 112 -10.93 10.05 -7.17
C GLY A 112 -10.71 9.31 -8.49
N TRP A 113 -9.45 8.99 -8.82
CA TRP A 113 -9.13 8.26 -10.03
C TRP A 113 -9.65 6.80 -9.98
N PHE A 114 -9.67 6.18 -8.81
CA PHE A 114 -10.25 4.83 -8.63
C PHE A 114 -11.77 4.83 -8.49
N SER A 115 -12.39 5.98 -8.17
CA SER A 115 -13.85 6.09 -8.05
C SER A 115 -14.53 5.80 -9.38
N GLY A 116 -15.56 4.94 -9.35
CA GLY A 116 -16.29 4.53 -10.56
C GLY A 116 -15.60 3.50 -11.45
N ARG A 117 -14.47 2.94 -11.03
CA ARG A 117 -13.83 1.83 -11.73
C ARG A 117 -14.48 0.49 -11.37
N PRO A 118 -14.44 -0.51 -12.27
CA PRO A 118 -15.17 -1.77 -12.09
C PRO A 118 -14.67 -2.63 -10.92
N PHE A 119 -13.45 -2.39 -10.44
CA PHE A 119 -12.89 -3.12 -9.30
C PHE A 119 -12.74 -2.19 -8.09
N ALA A 120 -13.31 -2.60 -6.96
CA ALA A 120 -13.05 -1.99 -5.67
C ALA A 120 -11.63 -2.38 -5.22
N SER A 121 -10.63 -1.59 -5.62
CA SER A 121 -9.24 -1.84 -5.20
C SER A 121 -9.00 -1.25 -3.81
N PRO A 122 -8.76 -2.06 -2.77
CA PRO A 122 -8.46 -1.56 -1.44
C PRO A 122 -7.10 -0.84 -1.42
N PHE A 123 -6.98 0.18 -0.57
CA PHE A 123 -5.69 0.80 -0.28
C PHE A 123 -5.12 0.28 1.03
N LEU A 124 -3.81 0.06 1.06
CA LEU A 124 -3.01 -0.03 2.27
C LEU A 124 -2.37 1.35 2.49
N ILE A 125 -2.72 2.01 3.59
CA ILE A 125 -2.38 3.42 3.82
C ILE A 125 -1.38 3.54 4.99
N PRO A 126 -0.07 3.50 4.70
CA PRO A 126 0.97 3.70 5.69
C PRO A 126 1.23 5.19 5.96
N GLY A 127 1.94 5.44 7.06
CA GLY A 127 2.39 6.78 7.42
C GLY A 127 1.32 7.61 8.13
N VAL A 128 0.26 6.98 8.64
CA VAL A 128 -0.75 7.66 9.43
C VAL A 128 -0.15 8.00 10.81
N SER A 129 -0.27 9.26 11.22
CA SER A 129 0.11 9.67 12.55
C SER A 129 -0.96 9.29 13.57
N VAL A 130 -0.51 8.71 14.69
CA VAL A 130 -1.39 8.42 15.81
C VAL A 130 -1.36 9.64 16.77
N PRO A 131 -2.51 10.15 17.25
CA PRO A 131 -2.54 11.28 18.17
C PRO A 131 -1.63 11.06 19.39
N GLY A 132 -0.83 12.05 19.74
CA GLY A 132 0.11 11.99 20.87
C GLY A 132 1.44 11.26 20.57
N VAL A 133 1.68 10.79 19.33
CA VAL A 133 2.96 10.19 18.93
C VAL A 133 3.87 11.24 18.31
N LYS A 134 5.04 11.48 18.94
CA LYS A 134 6.11 12.22 18.28
C LYS A 134 6.71 11.36 17.16
N GLY A 135 6.85 11.91 15.94
CA GLY A 135 7.46 11.22 14.80
C GLY A 135 6.49 10.54 13.82
N GLY A 136 5.18 10.76 13.94
CA GLY A 136 4.23 10.41 12.89
C GLY A 136 4.57 11.19 11.61
N GLN A 137 4.71 10.48 10.48
CA GLN A 137 5.18 11.09 9.22
C GLN A 137 4.06 11.74 8.40
N GLY A 138 2.79 11.51 8.72
CA GLY A 138 1.66 11.92 7.89
C GLY A 138 0.50 12.55 8.64
N GLY A 139 -0.58 12.79 7.94
CA GLY A 139 -1.85 13.29 8.48
C GLY A 139 -2.48 12.34 9.50
N GLY A 140 -3.30 12.87 10.39
CA GLY A 140 -4.10 12.04 11.28
C GLY A 140 -5.14 11.20 10.53
N ILE A 141 -5.71 10.23 11.22
CA ILE A 141 -6.74 9.34 10.65
C ILE A 141 -7.94 10.15 10.09
N ASP A 142 -8.32 11.23 10.75
CA ASP A 142 -9.43 12.09 10.30
C ASP A 142 -9.16 12.73 8.94
N GLU A 143 -7.91 13.12 8.68
CA GLU A 143 -7.49 13.64 7.37
C GLU A 143 -7.58 12.55 6.30
N VAL A 144 -7.09 11.35 6.59
CA VAL A 144 -7.17 10.20 5.67
C VAL A 144 -8.63 9.91 5.31
N VAL A 145 -9.52 9.81 6.31
CA VAL A 145 -10.95 9.57 6.11
C VAL A 145 -11.59 10.67 5.26
N ARG A 146 -11.25 11.92 5.55
CA ARG A 146 -11.77 13.08 4.80
C ARG A 146 -11.34 13.02 3.32
N ARG A 147 -10.07 12.72 3.04
CA ARG A 147 -9.52 12.64 1.68
C ARG A 147 -10.09 11.46 0.88
N LEU A 148 -10.26 10.31 1.50
CA LEU A 148 -10.92 9.16 0.86
C LEU A 148 -12.35 9.50 0.45
N ARG A 149 -13.14 10.12 1.36
CA ARG A 149 -14.51 10.54 1.06
C ARG A 149 -14.58 11.60 -0.03
N ALA A 150 -13.69 12.59 -0.01
CA ALA A 150 -13.60 13.61 -1.05
C ALA A 150 -13.29 13.00 -2.42
N GLY A 151 -12.46 11.94 -2.46
CA GLY A 151 -12.20 11.14 -3.64
C GLY A 151 -13.29 10.11 -3.97
N GLY A 152 -14.42 10.09 -3.27
CA GLY A 152 -15.55 9.19 -3.57
C GLY A 152 -15.34 7.74 -3.13
N GLN A 153 -14.43 7.48 -2.18
CA GLN A 153 -14.18 6.15 -1.63
C GLN A 153 -14.86 5.98 -0.27
N ASP A 154 -15.30 4.76 0.03
CA ASP A 154 -15.72 4.38 1.38
C ASP A 154 -14.47 4.10 2.24
N PRO A 155 -14.21 4.85 3.32
CA PRO A 155 -13.04 4.64 4.15
C PRO A 155 -12.93 3.23 4.75
N TRP A 156 -14.04 2.53 4.94
CA TRP A 156 -14.07 1.16 5.48
C TRP A 156 -13.59 0.10 4.49
N GLY A 157 -13.47 0.44 3.21
CA GLY A 157 -12.91 -0.43 2.16
C GLY A 157 -11.38 -0.48 2.15
N HIS A 158 -10.69 0.19 3.08
CA HIS A 158 -9.25 0.36 3.06
C HIS A 158 -8.59 -0.08 4.37
N LEU A 159 -7.27 -0.35 4.33
CA LEU A 159 -6.46 -0.71 5.49
C LEU A 159 -5.54 0.45 5.86
N VAL A 160 -5.61 0.90 7.10
CA VAL A 160 -4.69 1.90 7.67
C VAL A 160 -3.69 1.18 8.56
N ASN A 161 -2.39 1.44 8.37
CA ASN A 161 -1.38 0.85 9.22
C ASN A 161 -0.51 1.92 9.92
N ALA A 162 -0.19 1.64 11.19
CA ALA A 162 0.73 2.40 12.00
C ALA A 162 1.74 1.42 12.62
N SER A 163 3.01 1.52 12.28
CA SER A 163 4.07 0.62 12.79
C SER A 163 4.73 1.18 14.05
N SER A 164 5.53 2.24 13.91
CA SER A 164 6.28 2.84 15.03
C SER A 164 5.35 3.34 16.15
N GLY A 165 4.22 3.91 15.77
CA GLY A 165 3.24 4.40 16.73
C GLY A 165 2.64 3.33 17.64
N LEU A 166 2.62 2.08 17.21
CA LEU A 166 2.15 0.93 17.99
C LEU A 166 3.32 0.17 18.63
N ASN A 167 4.32 -0.19 17.84
CA ASN A 167 5.45 -1.02 18.29
C ASN A 167 6.32 -0.31 19.33
N PHE A 168 6.41 1.02 19.28
CA PHE A 168 7.18 1.84 20.22
C PHE A 168 6.28 2.74 21.10
N ALA A 169 5.03 2.33 21.34
CA ALA A 169 4.10 3.08 22.17
C ALA A 169 4.63 3.36 23.59
N TRP A 170 5.47 2.48 24.12
CA TRP A 170 6.15 2.59 25.42
C TRP A 170 7.08 3.83 25.51
N GLU A 171 7.66 4.30 24.43
CA GLU A 171 8.50 5.50 24.41
C GLU A 171 7.75 6.76 24.83
N ARG A 172 6.42 6.75 24.72
CA ARG A 172 5.53 7.87 25.07
C ARG A 172 5.18 7.90 26.54
N THR A 173 5.05 6.73 27.13
CA THR A 173 4.60 6.59 28.53
C THR A 173 5.74 6.63 29.51
N GLY A 174 7.00 6.65 29.06
CA GLY A 174 8.18 6.51 29.92
C GLY A 174 8.31 5.13 30.56
N ASN A 175 7.33 4.24 30.34
CA ASN A 175 7.35 2.87 30.81
C ASN A 175 8.10 2.01 29.80
N ARG A 176 9.30 1.57 30.15
CA ARG A 176 9.94 0.47 29.42
C ARG A 176 9.11 -0.78 29.66
N ALA A 177 8.38 -1.22 28.63
CA ALA A 177 7.75 -2.53 28.66
C ALA A 177 8.89 -3.56 28.75
N THR A 178 9.06 -4.16 29.90
CA THR A 178 9.85 -5.37 30.03
C THR A 178 8.99 -6.49 29.46
N TRP A 179 9.38 -7.01 28.30
CA TRP A 179 8.83 -8.26 27.80
C TRP A 179 9.32 -9.36 28.74
N ALA A 180 8.48 -9.80 29.67
CA ALA A 180 8.72 -10.97 30.49
C ALA A 180 8.06 -12.18 29.85
#